data_96d3df650a3e6199c287b27793b5aa71
#
_entry.id   96d3df650a3e6199c287b27793b5aa71
#
_cell.length_a   1.000
_cell.length_b   1.000
_cell.length_c   1.000
_cell.angle_alpha   90.00
_cell.angle_beta   90.00
_cell.angle_gamma   90.00
#
_symmetry.space_group_name_H-M   'P 1'
#
loop_
_entity.id
_entity.type
_entity.pdbx_description
1 polymer ?
#
loop_
_entity_poly.entity_id
_entity_poly.type
_entity_poly.pdbx_seq_one_letter_code
_entity_poly.pdbx_strand_id
1 'polypeptide(L)'
;MVEIKTFGSSSKGNCYLLTEGGSSLLIEAGVNPSKLKIPWAQVDGILLTHEHQDHGKYINQVLKRCSANVASTKGTLDALDVPDHRRVEVDNDDTLSFLTGNEWEAWHIEVFDVEHDAADPVGFVITSPNGKVILFATDTYYIRYRFSYIDIAMVECNYDLVRLEQRFQLGHIDKRQYSRILRSHFALDHVIKFFNANNSWEGVLEEVHLLHLSDRNSDAEYFKQEVAKVTGVPVYIAGEEEA
;
A
#
# COMPACT_ATOMS: atom_id res chain seq x y z
N MET A 1 8.83 4.29 17.50
CA MET A 1 8.60 4.96 16.20
C MET A 1 8.54 3.87 15.14
N VAL A 2 7.57 3.91 14.24
CA VAL A 2 7.48 2.97 13.14
C VAL A 2 8.54 3.30 12.09
N GLU A 3 9.33 2.31 11.70
CA GLU A 3 10.25 2.39 10.57
C GLU A 3 9.56 1.80 9.34
N ILE A 4 9.54 2.55 8.23
CA ILE A 4 8.96 2.12 6.96
C ILE A 4 10.10 1.82 5.99
N LYS A 5 10.15 0.60 5.48
CA LYS A 5 11.11 0.20 4.46
C LYS A 5 10.42 -0.27 3.20
N THR A 6 10.70 0.39 2.08
CA THR A 6 10.20 0.02 0.77
C THR A 6 11.24 -0.80 0.00
N PHE A 7 10.87 -1.99 -0.44
CA PHE A 7 11.71 -2.85 -1.29
C PHE A 7 11.32 -2.80 -2.76
N GLY A 8 10.14 -2.28 -3.04
CA GLY A 8 9.60 -2.02 -4.36
C GLY A 8 8.24 -1.35 -4.26
N SER A 9 7.96 -0.42 -5.19
CA SER A 9 6.71 0.34 -5.26
C SER A 9 6.42 0.71 -6.71
N SER A 10 6.09 -0.28 -7.54
CA SER A 10 5.80 -0.10 -8.97
C SER A 10 5.18 -1.35 -9.56
N SER A 11 4.73 -1.29 -10.82
CA SER A 11 4.26 -2.45 -11.60
C SER A 11 5.32 -3.56 -11.81
N LYS A 12 6.55 -3.39 -11.31
CA LYS A 12 7.60 -4.43 -11.31
C LYS A 12 7.59 -5.26 -10.03
N GLY A 13 6.97 -4.75 -8.98
CA GLY A 13 6.80 -5.44 -7.70
C GLY A 13 6.67 -4.45 -6.54
N ASN A 14 5.73 -4.75 -5.66
CA ASN A 14 5.41 -4.00 -4.46
C ASN A 14 5.77 -4.84 -3.24
N CYS A 15 6.47 -4.24 -2.27
CA CYS A 15 6.81 -4.90 -1.01
C CYS A 15 7.27 -3.85 0.01
N TYR A 16 6.62 -3.81 1.16
CA TYR A 16 6.87 -2.85 2.22
C TYR A 16 7.00 -3.58 3.55
N LEU A 17 7.85 -3.08 4.42
CA LEU A 17 8.01 -3.59 5.78
C LEU A 17 7.82 -2.46 6.76
N LEU A 18 6.85 -2.61 7.64
CA LEU A 18 6.69 -1.76 8.82
C LEU A 18 7.36 -2.45 9.99
N THR A 19 8.20 -1.74 10.74
CA THR A 19 8.91 -2.29 11.89
C THR A 19 8.77 -1.38 13.11
N GLU A 20 8.42 -1.94 14.25
CA GLU A 20 8.40 -1.25 15.54
C GLU A 20 8.72 -2.20 16.69
N GLY A 21 9.64 -1.81 17.59
CA GLY A 21 9.92 -2.57 18.79
C GLY A 21 10.49 -3.99 18.57
N GLY A 22 11.05 -4.28 17.39
CA GLY A 22 11.53 -5.63 17.03
C GLY A 22 10.47 -6.54 16.45
N SER A 23 9.27 -6.04 16.24
CA SER A 23 8.13 -6.65 15.55
C SER A 23 8.00 -6.06 14.13
N SER A 24 7.53 -6.83 13.17
CA SER A 24 7.38 -6.36 11.79
C SER A 24 6.10 -6.87 11.14
N LEU A 25 5.51 -6.02 10.33
CA LEU A 25 4.39 -6.32 9.45
C LEU A 25 4.84 -6.18 7.99
N LEU A 26 4.72 -7.25 7.20
CA LEU A 26 5.04 -7.22 5.77
C LEU A 26 3.77 -6.90 4.99
N ILE A 27 3.86 -5.94 4.07
CA ILE A 27 2.76 -5.59 3.18
C ILE A 27 3.23 -5.83 1.76
N GLU A 28 2.48 -6.62 1.00
CA GLU A 28 2.75 -7.10 -0.34
C GLU A 28 3.95 -8.05 -0.47
N ALA A 29 3.88 -8.92 -1.45
CA ALA A 29 4.88 -9.93 -1.76
C ALA A 29 5.23 -9.98 -3.26
N GLY A 30 5.25 -8.82 -3.92
CA GLY A 30 5.55 -8.67 -5.35
C GLY A 30 7.05 -8.70 -5.69
N VAL A 31 7.93 -8.60 -4.68
CA VAL A 31 9.39 -8.60 -4.86
C VAL A 31 9.99 -9.94 -4.43
N ASN A 32 10.99 -10.42 -5.18
CA ASN A 32 11.63 -11.71 -4.87
C ASN A 32 12.31 -11.68 -3.49
N PRO A 33 11.86 -12.50 -2.52
CA PRO A 33 12.34 -12.45 -1.14
C PRO A 33 13.81 -12.89 -0.97
N SER A 34 14.42 -13.56 -1.97
CA SER A 34 15.84 -13.87 -1.90
C SER A 34 16.76 -12.66 -2.05
N LYS A 35 16.22 -11.53 -2.52
CA LYS A 35 16.94 -10.27 -2.69
C LYS A 35 16.71 -9.32 -1.51
N LEU A 36 15.83 -9.67 -0.57
CA LEU A 36 15.40 -8.80 0.51
C LEU A 36 16.19 -9.09 1.80
N LYS A 37 16.61 -8.01 2.46
CA LYS A 37 17.21 -8.09 3.79
C LYS A 37 16.13 -7.85 4.85
N ILE A 38 15.26 -8.83 5.04
CA ILE A 38 14.17 -8.81 6.03
C ILE A 38 14.55 -9.71 7.21
N PRO A 39 14.32 -9.27 8.46
CA PRO A 39 14.45 -10.11 9.64
C PRO A 39 13.24 -11.05 9.75
N TRP A 40 13.19 -12.10 8.92
CA TRP A 40 12.04 -12.99 8.73
C TRP A 40 11.46 -13.58 10.02
N ALA A 41 12.28 -13.76 11.04
CA ALA A 41 11.83 -14.25 12.35
C ALA A 41 11.04 -13.20 13.17
N GLN A 42 11.07 -11.94 12.75
CA GLN A 42 10.36 -10.83 13.39
C GLN A 42 9.09 -10.42 12.59
N VAL A 43 8.78 -11.12 11.50
CA VAL A 43 7.55 -10.87 10.73
C VAL A 43 6.40 -11.58 11.43
N ASP A 44 5.50 -10.81 12.03
CA ASP A 44 4.36 -11.31 12.80
C ASP A 44 3.12 -11.52 11.93
N GLY A 45 2.98 -10.73 10.86
CA GLY A 45 1.88 -10.81 9.92
C GLY A 45 2.25 -10.38 8.51
N ILE A 46 1.46 -10.81 7.54
CA ILE A 46 1.57 -10.43 6.13
C ILE A 46 0.21 -9.93 5.67
N LEU A 47 0.17 -8.77 5.01
CA LEU A 47 -1.02 -8.20 4.38
C LEU A 47 -0.87 -8.24 2.86
N LEU A 48 -1.89 -8.68 2.15
CA LEU A 48 -1.99 -8.57 0.69
C LEU A 48 -3.25 -7.82 0.33
N THR A 49 -3.13 -6.83 -0.55
CA THR A 49 -4.28 -6.05 -0.99
C THR A 49 -5.10 -6.77 -2.05
N HIS A 50 -4.44 -7.44 -2.99
CA HIS A 50 -5.08 -8.15 -4.10
C HIS A 50 -4.11 -9.13 -4.80
N GLU A 51 -4.62 -9.91 -5.77
CA GLU A 51 -3.92 -11.05 -6.37
C GLU A 51 -2.98 -10.71 -7.52
N HIS A 52 -2.88 -9.47 -8.01
CA HIS A 52 -2.01 -9.14 -9.13
C HIS A 52 -0.55 -9.54 -8.89
N GLN A 53 0.15 -9.88 -9.98
CA GLN A 53 1.48 -10.48 -9.91
C GLN A 53 2.54 -9.57 -9.27
N ASP A 54 2.42 -8.28 -9.42
CA ASP A 54 3.30 -7.29 -8.80
C ASP A 54 3.01 -7.05 -7.30
N HIS A 55 1.95 -7.67 -6.75
CA HIS A 55 1.58 -7.66 -5.34
C HIS A 55 1.77 -9.03 -4.67
N GLY A 56 1.33 -10.13 -5.30
CA GLY A 56 1.29 -11.45 -4.67
C GLY A 56 2.25 -12.50 -5.20
N LYS A 57 2.97 -12.26 -6.31
CA LYS A 57 3.77 -13.25 -7.06
C LYS A 57 4.67 -14.15 -6.22
N TYR A 58 5.24 -13.62 -5.17
CA TYR A 58 6.23 -14.34 -4.36
C TYR A 58 5.73 -14.78 -3.00
N ILE A 59 4.42 -14.67 -2.72
CA ILE A 59 3.86 -14.99 -1.40
C ILE A 59 4.25 -16.40 -0.92
N ASN A 60 4.15 -17.42 -1.76
CA ASN A 60 4.51 -18.78 -1.41
C ASN A 60 6.03 -18.99 -1.15
N GLN A 61 6.87 -18.09 -1.64
CA GLN A 61 8.30 -18.07 -1.31
C GLN A 61 8.56 -17.31 0.01
N VAL A 62 7.79 -16.25 0.30
CA VAL A 62 7.81 -15.51 1.57
C VAL A 62 7.40 -16.45 2.71
N LEU A 63 6.31 -17.20 2.54
CA LEU A 63 5.79 -18.16 3.54
C LEU A 63 6.78 -19.29 3.91
N LYS A 64 7.75 -19.59 3.05
CA LYS A 64 8.84 -20.52 3.37
C LYS A 64 9.94 -19.91 4.24
N ARG A 65 9.92 -18.59 4.49
CA ARG A 65 10.95 -17.86 5.23
C ARG A 65 10.52 -17.42 6.62
N CYS A 66 9.22 -17.34 6.87
CA CYS A 66 8.64 -16.92 8.15
C CYS A 66 7.48 -17.81 8.55
N SER A 67 7.06 -17.72 9.80
CA SER A 67 5.89 -18.42 10.35
C SER A 67 4.61 -17.57 10.29
N ALA A 68 4.68 -16.32 9.84
CA ALA A 68 3.56 -15.39 9.80
C ALA A 68 2.39 -15.89 8.93
N ASN A 69 1.18 -15.61 9.33
CA ASN A 69 -0.02 -15.81 8.52
C ASN A 69 -0.22 -14.65 7.54
N VAL A 70 -1.01 -14.91 6.49
CA VAL A 70 -1.38 -13.93 5.46
C VAL A 70 -2.83 -13.54 5.65
N ALA A 71 -3.09 -12.25 5.86
CA ALA A 71 -4.43 -11.69 5.82
C ALA A 71 -4.72 -11.07 4.45
N SER A 72 -5.81 -11.47 3.86
CA SER A 72 -6.35 -10.93 2.61
C SER A 72 -7.77 -11.46 2.39
N THR A 73 -8.44 -10.96 1.35
CA THR A 73 -9.74 -11.48 0.94
C THR A 73 -9.63 -12.92 0.41
N LYS A 74 -10.75 -13.65 0.52
CA LYS A 74 -10.81 -15.03 0.03
C LYS A 74 -10.42 -15.14 -1.45
N GLY A 75 -10.88 -14.21 -2.28
CA GLY A 75 -10.56 -14.18 -3.72
C GLY A 75 -9.07 -14.06 -3.97
N THR A 76 -8.39 -13.17 -3.27
CA THR A 76 -6.93 -12.99 -3.34
C THR A 76 -6.18 -14.23 -2.86
N LEU A 77 -6.55 -14.79 -1.71
CA LEU A 77 -5.89 -15.97 -1.14
C LEU A 77 -6.02 -17.21 -2.03
N ASP A 78 -7.19 -17.41 -2.64
CA ASP A 78 -7.45 -18.49 -3.58
C ASP A 78 -6.64 -18.33 -4.87
N ALA A 79 -6.64 -17.14 -5.46
CA ALA A 79 -5.92 -16.85 -6.71
C ALA A 79 -4.40 -17.00 -6.58
N LEU A 80 -3.85 -16.82 -5.37
CA LEU A 80 -2.43 -16.94 -5.07
C LEU A 80 -2.03 -18.31 -4.48
N ASP A 81 -2.95 -19.26 -4.41
CA ASP A 81 -2.73 -20.60 -3.84
C ASP A 81 -2.09 -20.55 -2.44
N VAL A 82 -2.52 -19.61 -1.59
CA VAL A 82 -2.03 -19.53 -0.20
C VAL A 82 -2.50 -20.77 0.56
N PRO A 83 -1.64 -21.52 1.28
CA PRO A 83 -2.04 -22.73 2.04
C PRO A 83 -3.06 -22.40 3.15
N ASP A 84 -4.11 -23.20 3.31
CA ASP A 84 -5.22 -22.97 4.26
C ASP A 84 -4.77 -22.68 5.69
N HIS A 85 -3.75 -23.42 6.17
CA HIS A 85 -3.22 -23.24 7.53
C HIS A 85 -2.43 -21.94 7.74
N ARG A 86 -2.25 -21.14 6.69
CA ARG A 86 -1.53 -19.85 6.72
C ARG A 86 -2.45 -18.67 6.38
N ARG A 87 -3.73 -18.92 6.11
CA ARG A 87 -4.72 -17.90 5.74
C ARG A 87 -5.36 -17.25 6.96
N VAL A 88 -5.58 -15.96 6.87
CA VAL A 88 -6.56 -15.20 7.66
C VAL A 88 -7.46 -14.53 6.63
N GLU A 89 -8.62 -15.12 6.37
CA GLU A 89 -9.60 -14.57 5.45
C GLU A 89 -10.25 -13.33 6.08
N VAL A 90 -10.34 -12.25 5.33
CA VAL A 90 -10.95 -10.98 5.74
C VAL A 90 -11.87 -10.45 4.65
N ASP A 91 -12.90 -9.73 5.08
CA ASP A 91 -13.79 -8.97 4.22
C ASP A 91 -13.71 -7.46 4.57
N ASN A 92 -14.39 -6.62 3.79
CA ASN A 92 -14.52 -5.20 4.12
C ASN A 92 -15.14 -5.01 5.50
N ASP A 93 -14.68 -3.99 6.22
CA ASP A 93 -15.05 -3.64 7.59
C ASP A 93 -14.60 -4.65 8.68
N ASP A 94 -13.86 -5.69 8.29
CA ASP A 94 -13.26 -6.61 9.27
C ASP A 94 -12.10 -5.96 10.02
N THR A 95 -11.90 -6.47 11.25
CA THR A 95 -10.74 -6.12 12.08
C THR A 95 -9.99 -7.37 12.50
N LEU A 96 -8.67 -7.32 12.51
CA LEU A 96 -7.83 -8.41 12.97
C LEU A 96 -6.60 -7.87 13.70
N SER A 97 -5.86 -8.78 14.36
CA SER A 97 -4.62 -8.43 15.04
C SER A 97 -3.56 -9.49 14.83
N PHE A 98 -2.34 -9.05 14.59
CA PHE A 98 -1.15 -9.90 14.66
C PHE A 98 -0.42 -9.60 15.97
N LEU A 99 -0.37 -10.59 16.86
CA LEU A 99 0.35 -10.50 18.12
C LEU A 99 1.85 -10.46 17.86
N THR A 100 2.54 -9.61 18.57
CA THR A 100 4.01 -9.53 18.55
C THR A 100 4.60 -10.58 19.48
N GLY A 101 5.92 -10.65 19.56
CA GLY A 101 6.59 -11.49 20.57
C GLY A 101 6.31 -11.07 22.03
N ASN A 102 5.70 -9.91 22.25
CA ASN A 102 5.18 -9.46 23.53
C ASN A 102 3.64 -9.65 23.52
N GLU A 103 3.10 -10.49 24.40
CA GLU A 103 1.67 -10.84 24.45
C GLU A 103 0.73 -9.65 24.66
N TRP A 104 1.23 -8.49 25.04
CA TRP A 104 0.47 -7.25 25.30
C TRP A 104 0.52 -6.27 24.13
N GLU A 105 1.24 -6.58 23.07
CA GLU A 105 1.42 -5.70 21.90
C GLU A 105 0.98 -6.41 20.62
N ALA A 106 0.33 -5.67 19.73
CA ALA A 106 -0.16 -6.21 18.47
C ALA A 106 -0.18 -5.14 17.37
N TRP A 107 -0.08 -5.58 16.12
CA TRP A 107 -0.52 -4.81 14.97
C TRP A 107 -2.02 -5.01 14.82
N HIS A 108 -2.81 -3.93 14.95
CA HIS A 108 -4.25 -3.96 14.71
C HIS A 108 -4.55 -3.46 13.30
N ILE A 109 -5.35 -4.18 12.57
CA ILE A 109 -5.66 -3.91 11.18
C ILE A 109 -7.18 -3.77 11.01
N GLU A 110 -7.62 -2.68 10.38
CA GLU A 110 -8.97 -2.49 9.89
C GLU A 110 -8.95 -2.55 8.36
N VAL A 111 -9.83 -3.35 7.77
CA VAL A 111 -9.89 -3.60 6.33
C VAL A 111 -10.95 -2.72 5.69
N PHE A 112 -10.66 -2.13 4.54
CA PHE A 112 -11.64 -1.38 3.75
C PHE A 112 -11.50 -1.71 2.26
N ASP A 113 -12.63 -1.66 1.53
CA ASP A 113 -12.63 -1.90 0.09
C ASP A 113 -12.03 -0.73 -0.70
N VAL A 114 -11.39 -1.06 -1.82
CA VAL A 114 -10.85 -0.11 -2.78
C VAL A 114 -11.36 -0.42 -4.19
N GLU A 115 -11.22 0.52 -5.10
CA GLU A 115 -11.76 0.42 -6.45
C GLU A 115 -10.65 0.07 -7.46
N HIS A 116 -10.50 -1.21 -7.76
CA HIS A 116 -9.48 -1.72 -8.69
C HIS A 116 -10.00 -2.87 -9.55
N ASP A 117 -9.30 -3.21 -10.65
CA ASP A 117 -9.65 -4.30 -11.56
C ASP A 117 -9.10 -5.68 -11.07
N ALA A 118 -9.31 -5.97 -9.79
CA ALA A 118 -8.95 -7.22 -9.12
C ALA A 118 -10.19 -7.96 -8.60
N ALA A 119 -10.03 -9.18 -8.10
CA ALA A 119 -11.16 -10.02 -7.68
C ALA A 119 -11.91 -9.42 -6.48
N ASP A 120 -11.16 -8.94 -5.47
CA ASP A 120 -11.73 -8.40 -4.24
C ASP A 120 -10.66 -7.55 -3.50
N PRO A 121 -10.33 -6.37 -4.06
CA PRO A 121 -9.19 -5.58 -3.59
C PRO A 121 -9.53 -4.80 -2.33
N VAL A 122 -8.55 -4.72 -1.40
CA VAL A 122 -8.69 -4.03 -0.12
C VAL A 122 -7.52 -3.09 0.19
N GLY A 123 -7.79 -2.11 1.04
CA GLY A 123 -6.80 -1.29 1.73
C GLY A 123 -6.84 -1.56 3.24
N PHE A 124 -5.91 -0.97 3.98
CA PHE A 124 -5.74 -1.22 5.41
C PHE A 124 -5.54 0.09 6.19
N VAL A 125 -6.21 0.19 7.35
CA VAL A 125 -5.80 1.10 8.42
C VAL A 125 -5.09 0.24 9.45
N ILE A 126 -3.83 0.57 9.73
CA ILE A 126 -2.92 -0.24 10.55
C ILE A 126 -2.55 0.56 11.79
N THR A 127 -2.91 0.06 12.97
CA THR A 127 -2.42 0.63 14.23
C THR A 127 -1.22 -0.19 14.70
N SER A 128 -0.08 0.46 14.83
CA SER A 128 1.16 -0.17 15.28
C SER A 128 1.13 -0.51 16.78
N PRO A 129 2.04 -1.37 17.28
CA PRO A 129 2.11 -1.74 18.70
C PRO A 129 2.16 -0.55 19.67
N ASN A 130 2.75 0.59 19.28
CA ASN A 130 2.81 1.81 20.10
C ASN A 130 1.73 2.84 19.73
N GLY A 131 0.72 2.46 18.96
CA GLY A 131 -0.46 3.26 18.67
C GLY A 131 -0.35 4.23 17.49
N LYS A 132 0.69 4.12 16.63
CA LYS A 132 0.74 4.87 15.37
C LYS A 132 -0.26 4.32 14.36
N VAL A 133 -1.06 5.20 13.78
CA VAL A 133 -2.11 4.85 12.81
C VAL A 133 -1.63 5.14 11.39
N ILE A 134 -1.57 4.11 10.57
CA ILE A 134 -1.03 4.13 9.21
C ILE A 134 -2.14 3.77 8.24
N LEU A 135 -2.43 4.63 7.28
CA LEU A 135 -3.30 4.31 6.15
C LEU A 135 -2.45 3.69 5.03
N PHE A 136 -2.83 2.51 4.55
CA PHE A 136 -2.22 1.88 3.39
C PHE A 136 -3.28 1.63 2.30
N ALA A 137 -3.11 2.29 1.15
CA ALA A 137 -3.99 2.11 -0.01
C ALA A 137 -3.17 2.21 -1.30
N THR A 138 -3.10 1.11 -2.04
CA THR A 138 -2.47 1.04 -3.35
C THR A 138 -3.45 0.51 -4.39
N ASP A 139 -3.17 0.73 -5.66
CA ASP A 139 -3.96 0.25 -6.79
C ASP A 139 -5.46 0.51 -6.61
N THR A 140 -5.81 1.80 -6.60
CA THR A 140 -7.21 2.23 -6.55
C THR A 140 -7.38 3.52 -7.33
N TYR A 141 -8.48 3.69 -8.05
CA TYR A 141 -8.73 4.99 -8.68
C TYR A 141 -9.44 5.98 -7.74
N TYR A 142 -10.01 5.49 -6.62
CA TYR A 142 -10.75 6.30 -5.67
C TYR A 142 -10.85 5.64 -4.30
N ILE A 143 -10.67 6.44 -3.22
CA ILE A 143 -10.94 6.04 -1.84
C ILE A 143 -12.20 6.78 -1.38
N ARG A 144 -13.30 6.04 -1.14
CA ARG A 144 -14.60 6.60 -0.76
C ARG A 144 -14.72 7.00 0.70
N TYR A 145 -13.80 6.47 1.52
CA TYR A 145 -13.83 6.61 2.97
C TYR A 145 -13.20 7.93 3.45
N ARG A 146 -13.66 8.37 4.62
CA ARG A 146 -13.01 9.40 5.42
C ARG A 146 -12.55 8.76 6.71
N PHE A 147 -11.31 8.95 7.04
CA PHE A 147 -10.69 8.39 8.23
C PHE A 147 -10.59 9.48 9.31
N SER A 148 -10.88 9.13 10.57
CA SER A 148 -10.94 10.12 11.66
C SER A 148 -9.56 10.58 12.11
N TYR A 149 -8.54 9.69 11.99
CA TYR A 149 -7.21 9.93 12.53
C TYR A 149 -6.19 9.08 11.74
N ILE A 150 -5.18 9.71 11.19
CA ILE A 150 -4.05 9.04 10.51
C ILE A 150 -2.77 9.81 10.84
N ASP A 151 -1.75 9.10 11.35
CA ASP A 151 -0.40 9.65 11.57
C ASP A 151 0.44 9.59 10.29
N ILE A 152 0.35 8.48 9.54
CA ILE A 152 1.16 8.22 8.36
C ILE A 152 0.25 7.77 7.22
N ALA A 153 0.35 8.40 6.06
CA ALA A 153 -0.41 8.00 4.89
C ALA A 153 0.51 7.39 3.84
N MET A 154 0.31 6.11 3.52
CA MET A 154 0.96 5.37 2.44
C MET A 154 -0.09 5.15 1.34
N VAL A 155 -0.13 6.02 0.34
CA VAL A 155 -1.18 6.02 -0.68
C VAL A 155 -0.62 6.05 -2.10
N GLU A 156 -1.29 5.34 -3.01
CA GLU A 156 -0.94 5.39 -4.42
C GLU A 156 -1.00 6.83 -4.96
N CYS A 157 -0.06 7.18 -5.84
CA CYS A 157 -0.12 8.36 -6.69
C CYS A 157 0.49 8.00 -8.04
N ASN A 158 -0.31 7.38 -8.92
CA ASN A 158 0.22 6.69 -10.08
C ASN A 158 0.52 7.62 -11.25
N TYR A 159 -0.36 8.56 -11.57
CA TYR A 159 -0.24 9.34 -12.79
C TYR A 159 -0.73 10.79 -12.64
N ASP A 160 -0.20 11.66 -13.51
CA ASP A 160 -0.74 12.97 -13.82
C ASP A 160 -1.66 12.88 -15.05
N LEU A 161 -2.88 13.41 -14.95
CA LEU A 161 -3.88 13.32 -16.01
C LEU A 161 -3.43 14.03 -17.28
N VAL A 162 -2.75 15.16 -17.17
CA VAL A 162 -2.26 15.92 -18.34
C VAL A 162 -1.19 15.14 -19.09
N ARG A 163 -0.23 14.54 -18.35
CA ARG A 163 0.79 13.67 -18.95
C ARG A 163 0.19 12.44 -19.63
N LEU A 164 -0.76 11.78 -18.96
CA LEU A 164 -1.44 10.60 -19.50
C LEU A 164 -2.20 10.93 -20.78
N GLU A 165 -2.94 12.05 -20.81
CA GLU A 165 -3.65 12.55 -21.98
C GLU A 165 -2.70 12.86 -23.13
N GLN A 166 -1.62 13.60 -22.89
CA GLN A 166 -0.60 13.91 -23.91
C GLN A 166 -0.03 12.64 -24.54
N ARG A 167 0.28 11.62 -23.73
CA ARG A 167 0.80 10.34 -24.24
C ARG A 167 -0.21 9.59 -25.09
N PHE A 168 -1.49 9.65 -24.72
CA PHE A 168 -2.56 9.08 -25.52
C PHE A 168 -2.71 9.80 -26.86
N GLN A 169 -2.74 11.13 -26.88
CA GLN A 169 -2.82 11.94 -28.10
C GLN A 169 -1.62 11.73 -29.04
N LEU A 170 -0.43 11.50 -28.50
CA LEU A 170 0.78 11.18 -29.25
C LEU A 170 0.86 9.71 -29.71
N GLY A 171 -0.16 8.87 -29.38
CA GLY A 171 -0.17 7.46 -29.76
C GLY A 171 0.84 6.58 -28.99
N HIS A 172 1.39 7.05 -27.87
CA HIS A 172 2.33 6.29 -27.06
C HIS A 172 1.65 5.21 -26.18
N ILE A 173 0.35 5.31 -26.01
CA ILE A 173 -0.51 4.32 -25.36
C ILE A 173 -1.80 4.19 -26.17
N ASP A 174 -2.36 2.98 -26.21
CA ASP A 174 -3.63 2.73 -26.88
C ASP A 174 -4.83 3.09 -25.99
N LYS A 175 -6.03 3.11 -26.60
CA LYS A 175 -7.28 3.44 -25.92
C LYS A 175 -7.60 2.48 -24.77
N ARG A 176 -7.24 1.18 -24.89
CA ARG A 176 -7.50 0.17 -23.85
C ARG A 176 -6.64 0.44 -22.63
N GLN A 177 -5.35 0.67 -22.84
CA GLN A 177 -4.40 1.00 -21.76
C GLN A 177 -4.77 2.32 -21.09
N TYR A 178 -5.07 3.37 -21.87
CA TYR A 178 -5.54 4.66 -21.36
C TYR A 178 -6.78 4.51 -20.46
N SER A 179 -7.82 3.82 -20.96
CA SER A 179 -9.05 3.61 -20.21
C SER A 179 -8.88 2.73 -18.97
N ARG A 180 -7.93 1.79 -18.99
CA ARG A 180 -7.60 0.97 -17.82
C ARG A 180 -6.98 1.84 -16.73
N ILE A 181 -5.94 2.61 -17.03
CA ILE A 181 -5.25 3.47 -16.07
C ILE A 181 -6.25 4.38 -15.33
N LEU A 182 -7.16 5.03 -16.08
CA LEU A 182 -8.17 5.94 -15.50
C LEU A 182 -9.13 5.27 -14.51
N ARG A 183 -9.27 3.94 -14.54
CA ARG A 183 -10.24 3.20 -13.71
C ARG A 183 -9.59 2.30 -12.67
N SER A 184 -8.27 2.19 -12.71
CA SER A 184 -7.54 1.26 -11.85
C SER A 184 -6.54 1.94 -10.92
N HIS A 185 -6.20 3.22 -11.18
CA HIS A 185 -5.12 3.88 -10.46
C HIS A 185 -5.45 5.29 -10.03
N PHE A 186 -4.80 5.75 -8.96
CA PHE A 186 -5.04 7.03 -8.32
C PHE A 186 -4.28 8.16 -9.03
N ALA A 187 -5.01 9.07 -9.62
CA ALA A 187 -4.45 10.26 -10.23
C ALA A 187 -4.02 11.29 -9.17
N LEU A 188 -3.01 12.08 -9.45
CA LEU A 188 -2.54 13.14 -8.56
C LEU A 188 -3.68 14.09 -8.10
N ASP A 189 -4.56 14.50 -9.01
CA ASP A 189 -5.69 15.37 -8.65
C ASP A 189 -6.71 14.71 -7.73
N HIS A 190 -6.88 13.39 -7.82
CA HIS A 190 -7.70 12.60 -6.90
C HIS A 190 -7.05 12.45 -5.53
N VAL A 191 -5.72 12.24 -5.48
CA VAL A 191 -4.93 12.24 -4.23
C VAL A 191 -5.06 13.57 -3.50
N ILE A 192 -4.93 14.70 -4.21
CA ILE A 192 -5.12 16.04 -3.66
C ILE A 192 -6.53 16.22 -3.10
N LYS A 193 -7.57 15.77 -3.84
CA LYS A 193 -8.96 15.83 -3.37
C LYS A 193 -9.16 14.94 -2.13
N PHE A 194 -8.53 13.78 -2.08
CA PHE A 194 -8.60 12.87 -0.93
C PHE A 194 -8.02 13.52 0.33
N PHE A 195 -6.82 14.13 0.28
CA PHE A 195 -6.25 14.83 1.41
C PHE A 195 -7.09 16.04 1.83
N ASN A 196 -7.59 16.85 0.90
CA ASN A 196 -8.48 17.96 1.20
C ASN A 196 -9.79 17.51 1.86
N ALA A 197 -10.33 16.35 1.50
CA ALA A 197 -11.53 15.79 2.11
C ALA A 197 -11.29 15.24 3.53
N ASN A 198 -10.04 14.93 3.87
CA ASN A 198 -9.58 14.43 5.16
C ASN A 198 -8.79 15.51 5.94
N ASN A 199 -9.19 16.77 5.83
CA ASN A 199 -8.54 17.91 6.50
C ASN A 199 -8.58 17.85 8.05
N SER A 200 -9.36 16.93 8.63
CA SER A 200 -9.34 16.63 10.07
C SER A 200 -7.98 16.08 10.55
N TRP A 201 -7.10 15.67 9.64
CA TRP A 201 -5.73 15.23 9.96
C TRP A 201 -4.73 16.39 10.11
N GLU A 202 -5.15 17.64 9.86
CA GLU A 202 -4.30 18.82 10.04
C GLU A 202 -3.77 18.88 11.50
N GLY A 203 -2.43 18.91 11.61
CA GLY A 203 -1.72 18.87 12.89
C GLY A 203 -1.62 17.48 13.54
N VAL A 204 -2.09 16.43 12.86
CA VAL A 204 -2.00 15.03 13.28
C VAL A 204 -1.15 14.24 12.30
N LEU A 205 -1.43 14.35 11.00
CA LEU A 205 -0.64 13.70 9.95
C LEU A 205 0.83 14.14 10.07
N GLU A 206 1.75 13.18 10.13
CA GLU A 206 3.19 13.43 10.32
C GLU A 206 3.96 13.35 9.00
N GLU A 207 3.57 12.39 8.12
CA GLU A 207 4.22 12.19 6.83
C GLU A 207 3.33 11.45 5.82
N VAL A 208 3.67 11.59 4.54
CA VAL A 208 3.02 10.90 3.42
C VAL A 208 4.05 10.15 2.60
N HIS A 209 3.75 8.89 2.28
CA HIS A 209 4.50 8.09 1.32
C HIS A 209 3.65 7.87 0.08
N LEU A 210 4.09 8.38 -1.06
CA LEU A 210 3.45 8.16 -2.34
C LEU A 210 3.93 6.85 -2.95
N LEU A 211 2.98 5.96 -3.20
CA LEU A 211 3.21 4.60 -3.67
C LEU A 211 2.94 4.47 -5.16
N HIS A 212 3.50 3.43 -5.78
CA HIS A 212 3.15 2.90 -7.08
C HIS A 212 3.14 3.95 -8.22
N LEU A 213 4.13 4.83 -8.25
CA LEU A 213 4.27 5.84 -9.29
C LEU A 213 4.54 5.18 -10.65
N SER A 214 3.88 5.66 -11.68
CA SER A 214 4.10 5.20 -13.05
C SER A 214 5.42 5.74 -13.62
N ASP A 215 6.34 4.91 -14.09
CA ASP A 215 7.61 5.31 -14.71
C ASP A 215 7.45 6.37 -15.84
N ARG A 216 6.27 6.44 -16.47
CA ARG A 216 6.06 7.25 -17.68
C ARG A 216 4.97 8.31 -17.58
N ASN A 217 4.05 8.17 -16.63
CA ASN A 217 2.89 9.06 -16.50
C ASN A 217 2.95 9.90 -15.22
N SER A 218 4.01 9.77 -14.42
CA SER A 218 4.23 10.55 -13.21
C SER A 218 5.44 11.49 -13.32
N ASP A 219 5.56 12.36 -12.35
CA ASP A 219 6.73 13.20 -12.06
C ASP A 219 6.88 13.25 -10.55
N ALA A 220 7.83 12.49 -10.03
CA ALA A 220 8.00 12.28 -8.60
C ALA A 220 8.16 13.60 -7.82
N GLU A 221 9.04 14.49 -8.28
CA GLU A 221 9.27 15.77 -7.63
C GLU A 221 8.05 16.69 -7.69
N TYR A 222 7.35 16.73 -8.83
CA TYR A 222 6.11 17.48 -8.96
C TYR A 222 5.02 16.94 -8.03
N PHE A 223 4.84 15.62 -7.96
CA PHE A 223 3.84 14.98 -7.11
C PHE A 223 4.12 15.26 -5.63
N LYS A 224 5.37 15.09 -5.22
CA LYS A 224 5.85 15.40 -3.86
C LYS A 224 5.52 16.84 -3.46
N GLN A 225 5.81 17.81 -4.34
CA GLN A 225 5.53 19.22 -4.08
C GLN A 225 4.03 19.53 -4.00
N GLU A 226 3.21 18.98 -4.89
CA GLU A 226 1.77 19.25 -4.92
C GLU A 226 1.07 18.63 -3.69
N VAL A 227 1.46 17.42 -3.29
CA VAL A 227 0.90 16.78 -2.09
C VAL A 227 1.38 17.49 -0.83
N ALA A 228 2.65 17.89 -0.74
CA ALA A 228 3.17 18.64 0.40
C ALA A 228 2.47 20.00 0.60
N LYS A 229 2.05 20.68 -0.48
CA LYS A 229 1.28 21.94 -0.41
C LYS A 229 -0.07 21.77 0.29
N VAL A 230 -0.75 20.64 0.10
CA VAL A 230 -2.09 20.41 0.66
C VAL A 230 -2.06 19.73 2.02
N THR A 231 -1.01 18.96 2.33
CA THR A 231 -0.87 18.24 3.60
C THR A 231 -0.07 19.02 4.64
N GLY A 232 0.85 19.88 4.21
CA GLY A 232 1.73 20.63 5.10
C GLY A 232 2.82 19.79 5.79
N VAL A 233 3.01 18.51 5.40
CA VAL A 233 3.95 17.58 6.02
C VAL A 233 4.99 17.07 5.01
N PRO A 234 6.09 16.43 5.46
CA PRO A 234 7.04 15.76 4.59
C PRO A 234 6.35 14.71 3.69
N VAL A 235 6.72 14.68 2.41
CA VAL A 235 6.24 13.71 1.44
C VAL A 235 7.43 12.95 0.85
N TYR A 236 7.35 11.64 0.87
CA TYR A 236 8.37 10.71 0.37
C TYR A 236 7.83 9.94 -0.83
N ILE A 237 8.71 9.57 -1.75
CA ILE A 237 8.39 8.64 -2.83
C ILE A 237 8.88 7.26 -2.41
N ALA A 238 7.97 6.31 -2.33
CA ALA A 238 8.31 4.97 -1.92
C ALA A 238 9.28 4.29 -2.91
N GLY A 239 10.42 3.82 -2.40
CA GLY A 239 11.45 3.16 -3.21
C GLY A 239 12.55 4.09 -3.73
N GLU A 240 12.47 5.39 -3.51
CA GLU A 240 13.65 6.28 -3.60
C GLU A 240 14.46 6.13 -2.31
N GLU A 241 15.77 5.91 -2.43
CA GLU A 241 16.66 5.90 -1.26
C GLU A 241 16.66 7.32 -0.64
N GLU A 242 16.50 7.41 0.67
CA GLU A 242 16.74 8.66 1.39
C GLU A 242 18.21 9.06 1.14
N ALA A 243 18.40 10.24 0.52
CA ALA A 243 19.70 10.76 0.15
C ALA A 243 20.45 11.34 1.36
#